data_5201cabdd1a70c36a8bb1e3f6384e848
#
_entry.id   5201cabdd1a70c36a8bb1e3f6384e848
#
_cell.length_a   1.000
_cell.length_b   1.000
_cell.length_c   1.000
_cell.angle_alpha   90.00
_cell.angle_beta   90.00
_cell.angle_gamma   90.00
#
_symmetry.space_group_name_H-M   'P 1'
#
loop_
_entity.id
_entity.type
_entity.pdbx_description
1 polymer ?
#
loop_
_entity_poly.entity_id
_entity_poly.type
_entity_poly.pdbx_seq_one_letter_code
_entity_poly.pdbx_strand_id
1 'polypeptide(L)'
;MDKKTIVIGVIGADAHAVGNKIIDLTLHNQGFNVVNLGVMVSQEEFINAAIETNADAILVSSLYGHGEIDCMGLRQKCDEAGLKGIPLFVGGNLVVGKQNFEDVKKRFLEMGFDYVYPPSTPIEDTIVDIKKVLKIA
;
A
#
# COMPACT_ATOMS: atom_id res chain seq x y z
N MET A 1 -11.94 22.05 2.20
CA MET A 1 -10.88 21.17 2.72
C MET A 1 -10.32 20.32 1.60
N ASP A 2 -9.02 20.28 1.49
CA ASP A 2 -8.38 19.47 0.46
C ASP A 2 -8.50 18.00 0.80
N LYS A 3 -8.87 17.21 -0.19
CA LYS A 3 -8.90 15.76 -0.03
C LYS A 3 -7.47 15.22 0.02
N LYS A 4 -7.26 14.23 0.88
CA LYS A 4 -5.99 13.51 0.90
C LYS A 4 -5.93 12.52 -0.26
N THR A 5 -4.78 12.41 -0.88
CA THR A 5 -4.56 11.56 -2.06
C THR A 5 -3.83 10.28 -1.66
N ILE A 6 -4.40 9.15 -2.04
CA ILE A 6 -3.84 7.83 -1.78
C ILE A 6 -3.55 7.15 -3.11
N VAL A 7 -2.29 6.74 -3.31
CA VAL A 7 -1.92 5.92 -4.47
C VAL A 7 -2.09 4.46 -4.08
N ILE A 8 -2.83 3.72 -4.87
CA ILE A 8 -3.03 2.28 -4.64
C ILE A 8 -2.68 1.48 -5.88
N GLY A 9 -2.38 0.21 -5.68
CA GLY A 9 -2.09 -0.70 -6.78
C GLY A 9 -1.69 -2.08 -6.29
N VAL A 10 -1.66 -3.03 -7.22
CA VAL A 10 -1.22 -4.41 -6.97
C VAL A 10 0.19 -4.57 -7.54
N ILE A 11 1.16 -4.82 -6.67
CA ILE A 11 2.58 -4.77 -7.02
C ILE A 11 3.06 -6.04 -7.73
N GLY A 12 4.07 -5.91 -8.56
CA GLY A 12 4.78 -7.00 -9.19
C GLY A 12 4.03 -7.58 -10.38
N ALA A 13 4.16 -8.88 -10.60
CA ALA A 13 3.50 -9.59 -11.70
C ALA A 13 2.07 -10.01 -11.37
N ASP A 14 1.52 -9.52 -10.27
CA ASP A 14 0.20 -9.90 -9.75
C ASP A 14 -0.92 -9.22 -10.54
N ALA A 15 -1.84 -10.01 -11.07
CA ALA A 15 -2.97 -9.52 -11.86
C ALA A 15 -4.33 -9.64 -11.13
N HIS A 16 -4.33 -9.84 -9.81
CA HIS A 16 -5.54 -9.98 -9.02
C HIS A 16 -6.19 -8.62 -8.76
N ALA A 17 -7.26 -8.30 -9.49
CA ALA A 17 -7.84 -6.96 -9.52
C ALA A 17 -9.04 -6.76 -8.57
N VAL A 18 -9.72 -7.82 -8.13
CA VAL A 18 -10.98 -7.68 -7.37
C VAL A 18 -10.78 -6.92 -6.07
N GLY A 19 -9.80 -7.32 -5.27
CA GLY A 19 -9.50 -6.64 -4.00
C GLY A 19 -9.11 -5.19 -4.20
N ASN A 20 -8.35 -4.91 -5.25
CA ASN A 20 -7.94 -3.55 -5.58
C ASN A 20 -9.14 -2.65 -5.90
N LYS A 21 -10.13 -3.16 -6.61
CA LYS A 21 -11.35 -2.40 -6.92
C LYS A 21 -12.16 -2.11 -5.67
N ILE A 22 -12.23 -3.05 -4.74
CA ILE A 22 -12.94 -2.86 -3.47
C ILE A 22 -12.26 -1.78 -2.64
N ILE A 23 -10.94 -1.80 -2.57
CA ILE A 23 -10.16 -0.79 -1.85
C ILE A 23 -10.41 0.59 -2.46
N ASP A 24 -10.34 0.70 -3.78
CA ASP A 24 -10.58 1.94 -4.50
C ASP A 24 -11.96 2.52 -4.15
N LEU A 25 -13.00 1.71 -4.31
CA LEU A 25 -14.36 2.15 -4.05
C LEU A 25 -14.55 2.60 -2.59
N THR A 26 -14.02 1.82 -1.67
CA THR A 26 -14.17 2.12 -0.23
C THR A 26 -13.45 3.42 0.14
N LEU A 27 -12.22 3.61 -0.33
CA LEU A 27 -11.47 4.85 -0.09
C LEU A 27 -12.18 6.05 -0.72
N HIS A 28 -12.68 5.88 -1.93
CA HIS A 28 -13.42 6.93 -2.62
C HIS A 28 -14.66 7.36 -1.83
N ASN A 29 -15.40 6.37 -1.32
CA ASN A 29 -16.60 6.63 -0.51
C ASN A 29 -16.26 7.30 0.83
N GLN A 30 -15.05 7.16 1.33
CA GLN A 30 -14.58 7.82 2.55
C GLN A 30 -14.06 9.24 2.29
N GLY A 31 -14.10 9.71 1.07
CA GLY A 31 -13.72 11.08 0.72
C GLY A 31 -12.26 11.25 0.33
N PHE A 32 -11.54 10.17 0.09
CA PHE A 32 -10.16 10.27 -0.39
C PHE A 32 -10.12 10.48 -1.91
N ASN A 33 -9.07 11.14 -2.36
CA ASN A 33 -8.74 11.19 -3.77
C ASN A 33 -7.88 9.95 -4.06
N VAL A 34 -8.37 9.05 -4.89
CA VAL A 34 -7.72 7.76 -5.13
C VAL A 34 -7.05 7.74 -6.50
N VAL A 35 -5.76 7.43 -6.51
CA VAL A 35 -5.00 7.20 -7.74
C VAL A 35 -4.73 5.71 -7.83
N ASN A 36 -5.52 5.00 -8.62
CA ASN A 36 -5.45 3.55 -8.74
C ASN A 36 -4.62 3.16 -9.96
N LEU A 37 -3.46 2.56 -9.71
CA LEU A 37 -2.54 2.14 -10.76
C LEU A 37 -2.90 0.79 -11.37
N GLY A 38 -3.88 0.09 -10.80
CA GLY A 38 -4.31 -1.20 -11.31
C GLY A 38 -3.46 -2.35 -10.80
N VAL A 39 -3.17 -3.28 -11.71
CA VAL A 39 -2.41 -4.50 -11.39
C VAL A 39 -1.06 -4.49 -12.09
N MET A 40 -0.19 -5.40 -11.70
CA MET A 40 1.16 -5.55 -12.26
C MET A 40 1.98 -4.26 -12.19
N VAL A 41 1.88 -3.57 -11.06
CA VAL A 41 2.51 -2.25 -10.87
C VAL A 41 3.94 -2.43 -10.37
N SER A 42 4.88 -1.68 -10.95
CA SER A 42 6.27 -1.66 -10.49
C SER A 42 6.46 -0.67 -9.34
N GLN A 43 7.56 -0.82 -8.61
CA GLN A 43 7.92 0.15 -7.57
C GLN A 43 8.04 1.56 -8.14
N GLU A 44 8.65 1.68 -9.30
CA GLU A 44 8.86 2.96 -9.97
C GLU A 44 7.53 3.63 -10.32
N GLU A 45 6.54 2.85 -10.74
CA GLU A 45 5.21 3.38 -11.04
C GLU A 45 4.52 3.93 -9.80
N PHE A 46 4.65 3.24 -8.65
CA PHE A 46 4.13 3.76 -7.38
C PHE A 46 4.78 5.10 -7.04
N ILE A 47 6.09 5.18 -7.16
CA ILE A 47 6.85 6.37 -6.80
C ILE A 47 6.51 7.53 -7.73
N ASN A 48 6.51 7.29 -9.04
CA ASN A 48 6.20 8.33 -10.02
C ASN A 48 4.77 8.86 -9.83
N ALA A 49 3.81 7.98 -9.59
CA ALA A 49 2.43 8.40 -9.34
C ALA A 49 2.33 9.25 -8.08
N ALA A 50 3.04 8.87 -7.02
CA ALA A 50 3.03 9.61 -5.76
C ALA A 50 3.62 11.01 -5.94
N ILE A 51 4.69 11.13 -6.72
CA ILE A 51 5.31 12.43 -7.03
C ILE A 51 4.35 13.29 -7.85
N GLU A 52 3.83 12.75 -8.95
CA GLU A 52 2.98 13.48 -9.88
C GLU A 52 1.68 13.97 -9.24
N THR A 53 1.14 13.20 -8.32
CA THR A 53 -0.14 13.53 -7.68
C THR A 53 0.02 14.19 -6.32
N ASN A 54 1.25 14.36 -5.86
CA ASN A 54 1.56 14.86 -4.51
C ASN A 54 0.82 14.04 -3.45
N ALA A 55 0.96 12.73 -3.54
CA ALA A 55 0.21 11.80 -2.70
C ALA A 55 0.58 11.88 -1.22
N ASP A 56 -0.39 11.61 -0.37
CA ASP A 56 -0.23 11.62 1.07
C ASP A 56 0.13 10.24 1.63
N ALA A 57 -0.17 9.18 0.89
CA ALA A 57 0.14 7.81 1.30
C ALA A 57 0.15 6.88 0.09
N ILE A 58 0.83 5.74 0.24
CA ILE A 58 0.86 4.67 -0.75
C ILE A 58 0.36 3.39 -0.09
N LEU A 59 -0.61 2.75 -0.73
CA LEU A 59 -1.18 1.48 -0.27
C LEU A 59 -0.89 0.40 -1.30
N VAL A 60 -0.05 -0.55 -0.93
CA VAL A 60 0.40 -1.63 -1.80
C VAL A 60 -0.37 -2.92 -1.49
N SER A 61 -0.90 -3.57 -2.52
CA SER A 61 -1.51 -4.89 -2.38
C SER A 61 -0.61 -5.93 -3.02
N SER A 62 -0.47 -7.09 -2.39
CA SER A 62 0.25 -8.22 -2.93
C SER A 62 -0.53 -9.49 -2.61
N LEU A 63 -1.02 -10.18 -3.64
CA LEU A 63 -2.01 -11.25 -3.45
C LEU A 63 -1.52 -12.64 -3.85
N TYR A 64 -0.30 -12.77 -4.40
CA TYR A 64 0.18 -14.04 -4.94
C TYR A 64 1.40 -14.60 -4.20
N GLY A 65 1.71 -14.05 -3.03
CA GLY A 65 2.75 -14.63 -2.16
C GLY A 65 4.17 -14.14 -2.41
N HIS A 66 4.40 -13.18 -3.29
CA HIS A 66 5.74 -12.66 -3.59
C HIS A 66 5.95 -11.23 -3.10
N GLY A 67 5.14 -10.80 -2.15
CA GLY A 67 5.19 -9.41 -1.67
C GLY A 67 6.53 -9.00 -1.11
N GLU A 68 7.21 -9.90 -0.39
CA GLU A 68 8.50 -9.60 0.22
C GLU A 68 9.55 -9.23 -0.84
N ILE A 69 9.62 -10.01 -1.93
CA ILE A 69 10.53 -9.73 -3.03
C ILE A 69 10.14 -8.45 -3.76
N ASP A 70 8.87 -8.30 -4.08
CA ASP A 70 8.36 -7.18 -4.86
C ASP A 70 8.47 -5.84 -4.13
N CYS A 71 8.38 -5.86 -2.80
CA CYS A 71 8.41 -4.64 -1.98
C CYS A 71 9.81 -4.28 -1.47
N MET A 72 10.78 -5.16 -1.64
CA MET A 72 12.13 -4.93 -1.13
C MET A 72 12.74 -3.67 -1.73
N GLY A 73 13.21 -2.77 -0.88
CA GLY A 73 13.86 -1.55 -1.32
C GLY A 73 12.92 -0.39 -1.63
N LEU A 74 11.60 -0.57 -1.53
CA LEU A 74 10.65 0.50 -1.87
C LEU A 74 10.83 1.73 -1.00
N ARG A 75 10.99 1.56 0.32
CA ARG A 75 11.18 2.71 1.24
C ARG A 75 12.40 3.51 0.85
N GLN A 76 13.53 2.84 0.56
CA GLN A 76 14.75 3.50 0.17
C GLN A 76 14.56 4.29 -1.13
N LYS A 77 13.87 3.71 -2.10
CA LYS A 77 13.57 4.40 -3.37
C LYS A 77 12.67 5.61 -3.16
N CYS A 78 11.71 5.52 -2.25
CA CYS A 78 10.87 6.65 -1.88
C CYS A 78 11.71 7.78 -1.30
N ASP A 79 12.60 7.46 -0.38
CA ASP A 79 13.46 8.45 0.26
C ASP A 79 14.36 9.14 -0.77
N GLU A 80 14.96 8.37 -1.68
CA GLU A 80 15.81 8.90 -2.74
C GLU A 80 15.05 9.80 -3.73
N ALA A 81 13.77 9.53 -3.91
CA ALA A 81 12.92 10.27 -4.84
C ALA A 81 12.27 11.52 -4.22
N GLY A 82 12.60 11.83 -2.96
CA GLY A 82 12.02 12.99 -2.29
C GLY A 82 10.71 12.71 -1.57
N LEU A 83 10.33 11.44 -1.42
CA LEU A 83 9.12 11.03 -0.70
C LEU A 83 9.44 10.55 0.72
N LYS A 84 10.46 11.13 1.32
CA LYS A 84 10.90 10.73 2.66
C LYS A 84 9.76 10.84 3.66
N GLY A 85 9.52 9.75 4.39
CA GLY A 85 8.47 9.72 5.41
C GLY A 85 7.05 9.52 4.89
N ILE A 86 6.85 9.31 3.59
CA ILE A 86 5.50 9.04 3.10
C ILE A 86 4.98 7.74 3.73
N PRO A 87 3.74 7.72 4.29
CA PRO A 87 3.19 6.51 4.86
C PRO A 87 3.06 5.39 3.83
N LEU A 88 3.60 4.21 4.14
CA LEU A 88 3.54 3.02 3.29
C LEU A 88 2.74 1.94 3.99
N PHE A 89 1.69 1.48 3.32
CA PHE A 89 0.82 0.41 3.78
C PHE A 89 0.95 -0.78 2.84
N VAL A 90 0.96 -1.99 3.37
CA VAL A 90 0.98 -3.20 2.55
C VAL A 90 0.06 -4.24 3.14
N GLY A 91 -0.68 -4.93 2.28
CA GLY A 91 -1.60 -5.97 2.71
C GLY A 91 -1.83 -7.01 1.63
N GLY A 92 -2.47 -8.10 2.03
CA GLY A 92 -2.80 -9.21 1.18
C GLY A 92 -1.99 -10.47 1.51
N ASN A 93 -1.93 -11.39 0.58
CA ASN A 93 -1.20 -12.64 0.75
C ASN A 93 0.28 -12.42 0.42
N LEU A 94 1.05 -12.02 1.43
CA LEU A 94 2.39 -11.45 1.25
C LEU A 94 3.50 -12.48 1.03
N VAL A 95 3.30 -13.74 1.47
CA VAL A 95 4.33 -14.77 1.41
C VAL A 95 3.76 -16.10 0.94
N VAL A 96 4.63 -16.96 0.43
CA VAL A 96 4.28 -18.31 -0.01
C VAL A 96 4.28 -19.26 1.20
N GLY A 97 3.29 -20.14 1.25
CA GLY A 97 3.20 -21.19 2.27
C GLY A 97 2.69 -20.69 3.62
N LYS A 98 2.77 -21.57 4.61
CA LYS A 98 2.31 -21.26 5.96
C LYS A 98 3.44 -20.61 6.74
N GLN A 99 3.26 -19.32 7.05
CA GLN A 99 4.21 -18.60 7.88
C GLN A 99 3.45 -17.86 8.96
N ASN A 100 4.11 -17.67 10.11
CA ASN A 100 3.54 -16.89 11.20
C ASN A 100 3.42 -15.43 10.75
N PHE A 101 2.23 -14.86 10.82
CA PHE A 101 2.01 -13.49 10.36
C PHE A 101 2.87 -12.48 11.14
N GLU A 102 3.08 -12.68 12.42
CA GLU A 102 3.90 -11.76 13.22
C GLU A 102 5.35 -11.69 12.70
N ASP A 103 5.90 -12.81 12.24
CA ASP A 103 7.23 -12.82 11.63
C ASP A 103 7.24 -12.10 10.28
N VAL A 104 6.21 -12.32 9.47
CA VAL A 104 6.03 -11.64 8.19
C VAL A 104 5.90 -10.13 8.40
N LYS A 105 5.06 -9.72 9.32
CA LYS A 105 4.85 -8.33 9.67
C LYS A 105 6.15 -7.67 10.09
N LYS A 106 6.93 -8.34 10.93
CA LYS A 106 8.22 -7.82 11.39
C LYS A 106 9.16 -7.56 10.22
N ARG A 107 9.24 -8.50 9.27
CA ARG A 107 10.10 -8.33 8.09
C ARG A 107 9.69 -7.12 7.26
N PHE A 108 8.39 -6.94 7.03
CA PHE A 108 7.91 -5.80 6.26
C PHE A 108 8.11 -4.47 6.99
N LEU A 109 7.95 -4.45 8.31
CA LEU A 109 8.23 -3.25 9.10
C LEU A 109 9.73 -2.90 9.02
N GLU A 110 10.59 -3.90 9.06
CA GLU A 110 12.04 -3.68 8.91
C GLU A 110 12.40 -3.17 7.51
N MET A 111 11.60 -3.52 6.49
CA MET A 111 11.75 -3.01 5.12
C MET A 111 11.30 -1.56 4.97
N GLY A 112 10.66 -0.99 6.00
CA GLY A 112 10.24 0.41 5.98
C GLY A 112 8.77 0.66 5.76
N PHE A 113 7.93 -0.37 5.79
CA PHE A 113 6.47 -0.20 5.76
C PHE A 113 5.98 0.24 7.14
N ASP A 114 5.02 1.13 7.16
CA ASP A 114 4.45 1.65 8.41
C ASP A 114 3.33 0.76 8.95
N TYR A 115 2.57 0.15 8.06
CA TYR A 115 1.46 -0.75 8.41
C TYR A 115 1.45 -1.97 7.50
N VAL A 116 1.25 -3.14 8.10
CA VAL A 116 1.26 -4.43 7.39
C VAL A 116 0.02 -5.22 7.80
N TYR A 117 -0.74 -5.71 6.83
CA TYR A 117 -2.03 -6.35 7.08
C TYR A 117 -2.06 -7.79 6.55
N PRO A 118 -2.67 -8.74 7.31
CA PRO A 118 -2.91 -10.09 6.81
C PRO A 118 -4.03 -10.11 5.75
N PRO A 119 -4.16 -11.22 4.98
CA PRO A 119 -5.10 -11.27 3.85
C PRO A 119 -6.56 -11.01 4.19
N SER A 120 -6.98 -11.33 5.41
CA SER A 120 -8.38 -11.23 5.81
C SER A 120 -8.73 -9.94 6.53
N THR A 121 -7.84 -8.94 6.51
CA THR A 121 -8.09 -7.68 7.21
C THR A 121 -9.22 -6.91 6.51
N PRO A 122 -10.28 -6.51 7.25
CA PRO A 122 -11.31 -5.64 6.69
C PRO A 122 -10.71 -4.30 6.28
N ILE A 123 -11.14 -3.77 5.14
CA ILE A 123 -10.64 -2.48 4.65
C ILE A 123 -10.95 -1.33 5.63
N GLU A 124 -12.00 -1.47 6.42
CA GLU A 124 -12.37 -0.47 7.43
C GLU A 124 -11.24 -0.27 8.46
N ASP A 125 -10.53 -1.34 8.81
CA ASP A 125 -9.39 -1.26 9.74
C ASP A 125 -8.25 -0.46 9.12
N THR A 126 -7.98 -0.69 7.84
CA THR A 126 -6.98 0.06 7.09
C THR A 126 -7.33 1.55 7.03
N ILE A 127 -8.60 1.87 6.82
CA ILE A 127 -9.07 3.25 6.76
C ILE A 127 -8.85 3.96 8.09
N VAL A 128 -9.12 3.29 9.21
CA VAL A 128 -8.87 3.86 10.54
C VAL A 128 -7.39 4.24 10.68
N ASP A 129 -6.49 3.35 10.27
CA ASP A 129 -5.05 3.61 10.33
C ASP A 129 -4.63 4.75 9.40
N ILE A 130 -5.19 4.81 8.19
CA ILE A 130 -4.90 5.90 7.25
C ILE A 130 -5.31 7.24 7.85
N LYS A 131 -6.52 7.33 8.37
CA LYS A 131 -7.01 8.57 8.99
C LYS A 131 -6.15 8.99 10.17
N LYS A 132 -5.71 8.02 10.97
CA LYS A 132 -4.85 8.29 12.12
C LYS A 132 -3.51 8.85 11.68
N VAL A 133 -2.87 8.24 10.69
CA VAL A 133 -1.56 8.65 10.19
C VAL A 133 -1.64 10.03 9.53
N LEU A 134 -2.70 10.29 8.76
CA LEU A 134 -2.88 11.56 8.06
C LEU A 134 -3.55 12.63 8.93
N LYS A 135 -3.86 12.31 10.19
CA LYS A 135 -4.45 13.23 11.18
C LYS A 135 -5.76 13.84 10.71
N ILE A 136 -6.63 13.00 10.17
CA ILE A 136 -7.98 13.40 9.73
C ILE A 136 -9.05 12.60 10.48
N ALA A 137 -10.25 13.16 10.51
CA ALA A 137 -11.37 12.55 11.23
C ALA A 137 -12.02 11.39 10.46
#